data_7c66c892717836636f0987fa76744a71
#
_entry.id   7c66c892717836636f0987fa76744a71
#
_cell.length_a   1.000
_cell.length_b   1.000
_cell.length_c   1.000
_cell.angle_alpha   90.00
_cell.angle_beta   90.00
_cell.angle_gamma   90.00
#
_symmetry.space_group_name_H-M   'P 1'
#
loop_
_entity.id
_entity.type
_entity.pdbx_description
1 polymer ?
#
loop_
_entity_poly.entity_id
_entity_poly.type
_entity_poly.pdbx_seq_one_letter_code
_entity_poly.pdbx_strand_id
1 'polypeptide(L)'
;MSPRRAKGVKGRVGDDPATALRNHLIDVAERLLITRPVSSITTRDIAREGEVSGGVLYNYFATKNDLLVAALVRRFSSIVAGYDADLPKPGTATVEENLNAYAQASLGQFAEALPLVAALLTEPLLLHRFFQEIHSEAFGPQLAFQRLGEYLKGEKELGRLPDIDVEAATDLLIGATNLLVLSHTMRGISPDDLAARLPAVVDTLMRGIAAPPQQ
;
A
#
# COMPACT_ATOMS: atom_id res chain seq x y z
N MET A 1 -46.14 0.42 10.77
CA MET A 1 -45.13 -0.45 10.10
C MET A 1 -43.87 -0.42 10.96
N SER A 2 -43.60 -1.53 11.65
CA SER A 2 -42.41 -1.66 12.52
C SER A 2 -41.13 -1.68 11.69
N PRO A 3 -40.04 -1.03 12.13
CA PRO A 3 -38.75 -1.07 11.40
C PRO A 3 -38.19 -2.50 11.44
N ARG A 4 -37.86 -3.05 10.27
CA ARG A 4 -37.15 -4.31 10.17
C ARG A 4 -35.80 -4.19 10.88
N ARG A 5 -35.60 -4.96 11.95
CA ARG A 5 -34.31 -5.15 12.60
C ARG A 5 -33.31 -5.69 11.56
N ALA A 6 -32.13 -5.08 11.52
CA ALA A 6 -31.01 -5.57 10.74
C ALA A 6 -30.74 -7.05 11.12
N LYS A 7 -30.60 -7.93 10.11
CA LYS A 7 -30.12 -9.29 10.32
C LYS A 7 -28.74 -9.21 10.95
N GLY A 8 -28.53 -9.96 12.05
CA GLY A 8 -27.31 -9.92 12.82
C GLY A 8 -26.08 -10.12 11.94
N VAL A 9 -25.23 -9.12 11.87
CA VAL A 9 -23.91 -9.18 11.27
C VAL A 9 -23.08 -10.13 12.12
N LYS A 10 -22.53 -11.21 11.55
CA LYS A 10 -21.58 -12.09 12.23
C LYS A 10 -20.25 -11.32 12.40
N GLY A 11 -20.07 -10.69 13.56
CA GLY A 11 -18.79 -10.11 13.98
C GLY A 11 -17.74 -11.20 14.24
N ARG A 12 -16.45 -10.80 14.24
CA ARG A 12 -15.40 -11.66 14.81
C ARG A 12 -15.73 -11.93 16.26
N VAL A 13 -15.45 -13.15 16.73
CA VAL A 13 -15.73 -13.59 18.10
C VAL A 13 -14.97 -12.66 19.07
N GLY A 14 -15.72 -11.80 19.82
CA GLY A 14 -15.18 -10.86 20.81
C GLY A 14 -15.44 -9.37 20.54
N ASP A 15 -15.92 -8.98 19.34
CA ASP A 15 -16.22 -7.57 19.04
C ASP A 15 -17.56 -7.13 19.66
N ASP A 16 -17.58 -5.93 20.25
CA ASP A 16 -18.81 -5.22 20.58
C ASP A 16 -19.68 -5.06 19.30
N PRO A 17 -21.01 -5.26 19.39
CA PRO A 17 -21.89 -5.18 18.23
C PRO A 17 -21.80 -3.87 17.43
N ALA A 18 -21.46 -2.75 18.08
CA ALA A 18 -21.25 -1.47 17.40
C ALA A 18 -19.96 -1.48 16.56
N THR A 19 -18.89 -2.00 17.11
CA THR A 19 -17.60 -2.21 16.39
C THR A 19 -17.77 -3.17 15.23
N ALA A 20 -18.49 -4.27 15.41
CA ALA A 20 -18.75 -5.25 14.36
C ALA A 20 -19.51 -4.62 13.17
N LEU A 21 -20.53 -3.80 13.43
CA LEU A 21 -21.29 -3.14 12.38
C LEU A 21 -20.48 -2.03 11.68
N ARG A 22 -19.67 -1.28 12.44
CA ARG A 22 -18.74 -0.30 11.86
C ARG A 22 -17.76 -0.99 10.89
N ASN A 23 -17.15 -2.09 11.30
CA ASN A 23 -16.22 -2.87 10.46
C ASN A 23 -16.93 -3.45 9.24
N HIS A 24 -18.15 -3.95 9.38
CA HIS A 24 -18.95 -4.42 8.25
C HIS A 24 -19.18 -3.33 7.20
N LEU A 25 -19.51 -2.10 7.62
CA LEU A 25 -19.65 -0.97 6.69
C LEU A 25 -18.35 -0.63 5.96
N ILE A 26 -17.21 -0.74 6.65
CA ILE A 26 -15.89 -0.57 6.03
C ILE A 26 -15.62 -1.68 5.02
N ASP A 27 -15.93 -2.96 5.34
CA ASP A 27 -15.81 -4.10 4.39
C ASP A 27 -16.63 -3.88 3.12
N VAL A 28 -17.85 -3.35 3.28
CA VAL A 28 -18.71 -3.00 2.14
C VAL A 28 -18.10 -1.90 1.29
N ALA A 29 -17.59 -0.86 1.93
CA ALA A 29 -16.95 0.26 1.22
C ALA A 29 -15.70 -0.20 0.46
N GLU A 30 -14.86 -1.06 1.03
CA GLU A 30 -13.71 -1.65 0.34
C GLU A 30 -14.12 -2.42 -0.91
N ARG A 31 -15.13 -3.28 -0.83
CA ARG A 31 -15.61 -4.04 -2.01
C ARG A 31 -16.11 -3.11 -3.11
N LEU A 32 -16.83 -2.05 -2.75
CA LEU A 32 -17.31 -1.07 -3.72
C LEU A 32 -16.18 -0.28 -4.37
N LEU A 33 -15.14 0.10 -3.60
CA LEU A 33 -13.96 0.80 -4.09
C LEU A 33 -13.13 -0.03 -5.10
N ILE A 34 -13.16 -1.36 -5.00
CA ILE A 34 -12.48 -2.26 -5.96
C ILE A 34 -13.25 -2.30 -7.30
N THR A 35 -14.59 -2.19 -7.25
CA THR A 35 -15.44 -2.47 -8.42
C THR A 35 -15.97 -1.21 -9.11
N ARG A 36 -15.85 -0.03 -8.48
CA ARG A 36 -16.45 1.22 -8.96
C ARG A 36 -15.54 2.43 -8.75
N PRO A 37 -15.62 3.44 -9.62
CA PRO A 37 -15.01 4.74 -9.35
C PRO A 37 -15.55 5.35 -8.06
N VAL A 38 -14.69 5.96 -7.26
CA VAL A 38 -15.01 6.57 -5.96
C VAL A 38 -16.18 7.55 -6.07
N SER A 39 -16.18 8.39 -7.11
CA SER A 39 -17.24 9.39 -7.40
C SER A 39 -18.63 8.77 -7.60
N SER A 40 -18.70 7.54 -8.09
CA SER A 40 -19.97 6.84 -8.36
C SER A 40 -20.57 6.15 -7.12
N ILE A 41 -19.83 6.00 -6.03
CA ILE A 41 -20.29 5.33 -4.82
C ILE A 41 -21.20 6.26 -4.02
N THR A 42 -22.45 5.85 -3.81
CA THR A 42 -23.43 6.59 -3.02
C THR A 42 -23.69 5.93 -1.68
N THR A 43 -24.24 6.69 -0.72
CA THR A 43 -24.70 6.14 0.57
C THR A 43 -25.78 5.09 0.42
N ARG A 44 -26.60 5.18 -0.65
CA ARG A 44 -27.62 4.16 -0.97
C ARG A 44 -26.98 2.85 -1.46
N ASP A 45 -25.90 2.93 -2.21
CA ASP A 45 -25.15 1.74 -2.66
C ASP A 45 -24.55 1.02 -1.47
N ILE A 46 -23.93 1.76 -0.55
CA ILE A 46 -23.32 1.21 0.67
C ILE A 46 -24.41 0.56 1.55
N ALA A 47 -25.54 1.25 1.76
CA ALA A 47 -26.62 0.72 2.56
C ALA A 47 -27.25 -0.55 1.96
N ARG A 48 -27.43 -0.58 0.62
CA ARG A 48 -27.96 -1.74 -0.11
C ARG A 48 -27.00 -2.92 -0.02
N GLU A 49 -25.72 -2.71 -0.33
CA GLU A 49 -24.69 -3.75 -0.29
C GLU A 49 -24.45 -4.27 1.13
N GLY A 50 -24.54 -3.39 2.13
CA GLY A 50 -24.38 -3.72 3.55
C GLY A 50 -25.64 -4.30 4.20
N GLU A 51 -26.74 -4.42 3.47
CA GLU A 51 -28.06 -4.87 3.99
C GLU A 51 -28.53 -4.07 5.23
N VAL A 52 -28.21 -2.79 5.28
CA VAL A 52 -28.59 -1.89 6.37
C VAL A 52 -29.55 -0.79 5.90
N SER A 53 -30.25 -0.14 6.83
CA SER A 53 -31.03 1.06 6.49
C SER A 53 -30.11 2.26 6.22
N GLY A 54 -30.53 3.18 5.34
CA GLY A 54 -29.71 4.33 4.95
C GLY A 54 -29.26 5.24 6.12
N GLY A 55 -30.02 5.26 7.22
CA GLY A 55 -29.65 6.03 8.41
C GLY A 55 -28.56 5.39 9.28
N VAL A 56 -28.33 4.08 9.16
CA VAL A 56 -27.36 3.35 9.98
C VAL A 56 -25.95 3.83 9.75
N LEU A 57 -25.58 4.18 8.51
CA LEU A 57 -24.27 4.70 8.17
C LEU A 57 -23.90 5.92 9.02
N TYR A 58 -24.84 6.84 9.18
CA TYR A 58 -24.62 8.10 9.91
C TYR A 58 -24.49 7.95 11.44
N ASN A 59 -24.80 6.77 11.99
CA ASN A 59 -24.51 6.45 13.38
C ASN A 59 -23.02 6.17 13.63
N TYR A 60 -22.25 5.83 12.59
CA TYR A 60 -20.85 5.43 12.68
C TYR A 60 -19.89 6.37 11.96
N PHE A 61 -20.36 7.07 10.94
CA PHE A 61 -19.57 7.97 10.10
C PHE A 61 -20.34 9.27 9.87
N ALA A 62 -19.72 10.41 10.14
CA ALA A 62 -20.34 11.71 9.95
C ALA A 62 -20.74 11.97 8.49
N THR A 63 -19.91 11.48 7.55
CA THR A 63 -20.14 11.60 6.12
C THR A 63 -19.80 10.30 5.38
N LYS A 64 -20.27 10.17 4.12
CA LYS A 64 -19.85 9.11 3.19
C LYS A 64 -18.31 9.08 3.04
N ASN A 65 -17.71 10.24 2.94
CA ASN A 65 -16.27 10.36 2.74
C ASN A 65 -15.47 9.85 3.93
N ASP A 66 -15.95 10.02 5.17
CA ASP A 66 -15.28 9.45 6.35
C ASP A 66 -15.25 7.92 6.30
N LEU A 67 -16.32 7.29 5.85
CA LEU A 67 -16.34 5.84 5.64
C LEU A 67 -15.40 5.42 4.51
N LEU A 68 -15.39 6.14 3.37
CA LEU A 68 -14.50 5.81 2.25
C LEU A 68 -13.03 6.00 2.64
N VAL A 69 -12.67 7.04 3.40
CA VAL A 69 -11.32 7.23 3.93
C VAL A 69 -10.95 6.07 4.86
N ALA A 70 -11.82 5.68 5.80
CA ALA A 70 -11.54 4.56 6.70
C ALA A 70 -11.32 3.24 5.94
N ALA A 71 -12.06 2.99 4.86
CA ALA A 71 -11.88 1.83 4.00
C ALA A 71 -10.54 1.88 3.24
N LEU A 72 -10.19 3.03 2.67
CA LEU A 72 -8.92 3.24 1.95
C LEU A 72 -7.72 3.11 2.89
N VAL A 73 -7.77 3.70 4.07
CA VAL A 73 -6.71 3.59 5.10
C VAL A 73 -6.52 2.12 5.50
N ARG A 74 -7.61 1.40 5.81
CA ARG A 74 -7.53 -0.01 6.20
C ARG A 74 -6.94 -0.87 5.08
N ARG A 75 -7.37 -0.68 3.83
CA ARG A 75 -6.82 -1.40 2.68
C ARG A 75 -5.34 -1.09 2.49
N PHE A 76 -4.96 0.17 2.58
CA PHE A 76 -3.56 0.59 2.47
C PHE A 76 -2.70 0.00 3.60
N SER A 77 -3.19 0.05 4.85
CA SER A 77 -2.49 -0.56 6.00
C SER A 77 -2.30 -2.07 5.82
N SER A 78 -3.25 -2.78 5.22
CA SER A 78 -3.10 -4.20 4.88
C SER A 78 -1.99 -4.45 3.85
N ILE A 79 -1.89 -3.61 2.81
CA ILE A 79 -0.84 -3.68 1.79
C ILE A 79 0.54 -3.45 2.44
N VAL A 80 0.63 -2.44 3.30
CA VAL A 80 1.86 -2.10 4.01
C VAL A 80 2.29 -3.21 4.98
N ALA A 81 1.35 -3.79 5.72
CA ALA A 81 1.63 -4.91 6.63
C ALA A 81 2.17 -6.14 5.88
N GLY A 82 1.65 -6.41 4.68
CA GLY A 82 2.17 -7.46 3.80
C GLY A 82 3.60 -7.19 3.33
N TYR A 83 3.95 -5.93 3.07
CA TYR A 83 5.31 -5.54 2.69
C TYR A 83 6.34 -5.82 3.79
N ASP A 84 6.02 -5.50 5.05
CA ASP A 84 6.98 -5.56 6.18
C ASP A 84 7.24 -6.98 6.69
N ALA A 85 6.40 -7.95 6.34
CA ALA A 85 6.37 -9.27 6.97
C ALA A 85 7.64 -10.10 6.76
N ASP A 86 8.25 -10.04 5.57
CA ASP A 86 9.34 -10.93 5.14
C ASP A 86 10.59 -10.21 4.64
N LEU A 87 10.80 -8.94 5.01
CA LEU A 87 11.96 -8.18 4.56
C LEU A 87 13.27 -8.72 5.14
N PRO A 88 14.34 -8.84 4.33
CA PRO A 88 15.65 -9.28 4.81
C PRO A 88 16.23 -8.34 5.86
N LYS A 89 16.98 -8.93 6.80
CA LYS A 89 17.71 -8.17 7.83
C LYS A 89 19.17 -7.96 7.40
N PRO A 90 19.82 -6.86 7.85
CA PRO A 90 21.26 -6.67 7.63
C PRO A 90 22.07 -7.87 8.11
N GLY A 91 23.11 -8.22 7.37
CA GLY A 91 24.00 -9.33 7.69
C GLY A 91 23.50 -10.72 7.27
N THR A 92 22.27 -10.83 6.73
CA THR A 92 21.75 -12.10 6.18
C THR A 92 22.08 -12.22 4.71
N ALA A 93 22.14 -13.41 4.15
CA ALA A 93 22.40 -13.70 2.73
C ALA A 93 23.45 -12.77 2.07
N THR A 94 23.42 -12.56 0.77
CA THR A 94 24.22 -11.54 0.08
C THR A 94 23.45 -10.22 0.00
N VAL A 95 24.15 -9.09 -0.08
CA VAL A 95 23.52 -7.77 -0.27
C VAL A 95 22.69 -7.77 -1.55
N GLU A 96 23.19 -8.38 -2.62
CA GLU A 96 22.50 -8.47 -3.90
C GLU A 96 21.19 -9.26 -3.82
N GLU A 97 21.19 -10.43 -3.16
CA GLU A 97 19.98 -11.23 -2.91
C GLU A 97 18.95 -10.44 -2.08
N ASN A 98 19.40 -9.77 -1.03
CA ASN A 98 18.55 -8.97 -0.17
C ASN A 98 17.95 -7.77 -0.92
N LEU A 99 18.74 -7.06 -1.75
CA LEU A 99 18.22 -5.96 -2.56
C LEU A 99 17.19 -6.44 -3.60
N ASN A 100 17.38 -7.63 -4.18
CA ASN A 100 16.38 -8.25 -5.05
C ASN A 100 15.07 -8.54 -4.28
N ALA A 101 15.15 -9.03 -3.04
CA ALA A 101 13.97 -9.25 -2.20
C ALA A 101 13.26 -7.92 -1.87
N TYR A 102 13.99 -6.87 -1.50
CA TYR A 102 13.43 -5.52 -1.31
C TYR A 102 12.77 -4.96 -2.57
N ALA A 103 13.41 -5.14 -3.73
CA ALA A 103 12.87 -4.71 -5.01
C ALA A 103 11.56 -5.45 -5.36
N GLN A 104 11.50 -6.76 -5.15
CA GLN A 104 10.29 -7.57 -5.37
C GLN A 104 9.16 -7.16 -4.43
N ALA A 105 9.45 -6.98 -3.13
CA ALA A 105 8.48 -6.54 -2.15
C ALA A 105 7.91 -5.15 -2.51
N SER A 106 8.78 -4.19 -2.87
CA SER A 106 8.37 -2.85 -3.31
C SER A 106 7.52 -2.87 -4.57
N LEU A 107 7.89 -3.71 -5.54
CA LEU A 107 7.13 -3.88 -6.78
C LEU A 107 5.71 -4.38 -6.47
N GLY A 108 5.58 -5.43 -5.66
CA GLY A 108 4.29 -5.98 -5.25
C GLY A 108 3.44 -4.97 -4.49
N GLN A 109 4.03 -4.31 -3.48
CA GLN A 109 3.35 -3.28 -2.68
C GLN A 109 2.82 -2.15 -3.57
N PHE A 110 3.66 -1.59 -4.45
CA PHE A 110 3.27 -0.48 -5.30
C PHE A 110 2.22 -0.90 -6.35
N ALA A 111 2.33 -2.10 -6.91
CA ALA A 111 1.33 -2.64 -7.83
C ALA A 111 -0.05 -2.78 -7.18
N GLU A 112 -0.12 -3.20 -5.91
CA GLU A 112 -1.36 -3.26 -5.16
C GLU A 112 -1.89 -1.89 -4.73
N ALA A 113 -1.00 -0.94 -4.41
CA ALA A 113 -1.37 0.41 -3.98
C ALA A 113 -1.79 1.32 -5.15
N LEU A 114 -1.23 1.13 -6.35
CA LEU A 114 -1.42 2.02 -7.49
C LEU A 114 -2.90 2.24 -7.88
N PRO A 115 -3.78 1.22 -7.93
CA PRO A 115 -5.20 1.44 -8.21
C PRO A 115 -5.90 2.33 -7.18
N LEU A 116 -5.51 2.23 -5.89
CA LEU A 116 -6.06 3.07 -4.82
C LEU A 116 -5.62 4.52 -5.01
N VAL A 117 -4.33 4.73 -5.26
CA VAL A 117 -3.77 6.07 -5.50
C VAL A 117 -4.39 6.69 -6.74
N ALA A 118 -4.49 5.95 -7.84
CA ALA A 118 -5.11 6.42 -9.08
C ALA A 118 -6.58 6.84 -8.88
N ALA A 119 -7.36 6.06 -8.11
CA ALA A 119 -8.73 6.41 -7.76
C ALA A 119 -8.82 7.68 -6.91
N LEU A 120 -7.87 7.90 -6.01
CA LEU A 120 -7.82 9.09 -5.15
C LEU A 120 -7.41 10.36 -5.90
N LEU A 121 -6.58 10.25 -6.95
CA LEU A 121 -6.15 11.40 -7.75
C LEU A 121 -7.31 12.13 -8.43
N THR A 122 -8.45 11.46 -8.65
CA THR A 122 -9.67 12.07 -9.21
C THR A 122 -10.53 12.77 -8.16
N GLU A 123 -10.21 12.64 -6.87
CA GLU A 123 -10.99 13.13 -5.73
C GLU A 123 -10.10 13.90 -4.72
N PRO A 124 -9.72 15.16 -5.02
CA PRO A 124 -8.71 15.90 -4.25
C PRO A 124 -8.99 16.02 -2.75
N LEU A 125 -10.27 16.19 -2.36
CA LEU A 125 -10.64 16.28 -0.94
C LEU A 125 -10.47 14.94 -0.22
N LEU A 126 -10.79 13.83 -0.89
CA LEU A 126 -10.62 12.50 -0.34
C LEU A 126 -9.13 12.13 -0.24
N LEU A 127 -8.36 12.49 -1.26
CA LEU A 127 -6.90 12.33 -1.29
C LEU A 127 -6.24 13.07 -0.12
N HIS A 128 -6.60 14.33 0.11
CA HIS A 128 -6.05 15.12 1.21
C HIS A 128 -6.36 14.48 2.58
N ARG A 129 -7.61 14.06 2.81
CA ARG A 129 -8.01 13.38 4.05
C ARG A 129 -7.31 12.04 4.23
N PHE A 130 -7.20 11.25 3.16
CA PHE A 130 -6.47 9.99 3.19
C PHE A 130 -5.02 10.20 3.63
N PHE A 131 -4.30 11.17 3.04
CA PHE A 131 -2.92 11.46 3.44
C PHE A 131 -2.81 11.99 4.87
N GLN A 132 -3.79 12.76 5.35
CA GLN A 132 -3.81 13.18 6.76
C GLN A 132 -3.90 11.98 7.70
N GLU A 133 -4.78 11.03 7.42
CA GLU A 133 -4.96 9.83 8.25
C GLU A 133 -3.73 8.91 8.23
N ILE A 134 -3.15 8.62 7.05
CA ILE A 134 -1.98 7.74 6.97
C ILE A 134 -0.69 8.37 7.49
N HIS A 135 -0.58 9.70 7.56
CA HIS A 135 0.57 10.38 8.18
C HIS A 135 0.52 10.30 9.71
N SER A 136 -0.67 10.23 10.30
CA SER A 136 -0.86 10.07 11.75
C SER A 136 -0.56 8.64 12.22
N GLU A 137 -0.72 7.66 11.34
CA GLU A 137 -0.36 6.27 11.58
C GLU A 137 1.02 6.04 10.93
N ALA A 138 2.01 5.54 11.57
CA ALA A 138 3.38 5.32 11.07
C ALA A 138 3.50 4.45 9.77
N PHE A 139 2.49 4.48 8.91
CA PHE A 139 2.26 3.66 7.71
C PHE A 139 2.09 4.50 6.44
N GLY A 140 3.04 5.39 6.16
CA GLY A 140 2.99 6.22 4.94
C GLY A 140 3.62 5.53 3.72
N PRO A 141 3.46 6.13 2.52
CA PRO A 141 4.19 5.71 1.30
C PRO A 141 5.71 5.67 1.49
N GLN A 142 6.22 6.34 2.53
CA GLN A 142 7.62 6.40 2.90
C GLN A 142 8.16 5.11 3.53
N LEU A 143 7.29 4.15 3.94
CA LEU A 143 7.76 2.97 4.66
C LEU A 143 8.76 2.15 3.84
N ALA A 144 8.52 1.96 2.54
CA ALA A 144 9.46 1.24 1.67
C ALA A 144 10.84 1.91 1.64
N PHE A 145 10.86 3.25 1.56
CA PHE A 145 12.09 4.04 1.62
C PHE A 145 12.78 3.91 2.98
N GLN A 146 12.04 4.00 4.08
CA GLN A 146 12.58 3.84 5.43
C GLN A 146 13.19 2.46 5.65
N ARG A 147 12.48 1.39 5.31
CA ARG A 147 12.93 0.01 5.49
C ARG A 147 14.18 -0.30 4.68
N LEU A 148 14.21 0.10 3.42
CA LEU A 148 15.41 -0.07 2.60
C LEU A 148 16.57 0.79 3.12
N GLY A 149 16.29 2.03 3.52
CA GLY A 149 17.31 2.91 4.11
C GLY A 149 17.89 2.36 5.42
N GLU A 150 17.06 1.83 6.31
CA GLU A 150 17.50 1.14 7.55
C GLU A 150 18.35 -0.09 7.23
N TYR A 151 17.94 -0.89 6.25
CA TYR A 151 18.69 -2.05 5.79
C TYR A 151 20.09 -1.64 5.26
N LEU A 152 20.16 -0.69 4.34
CA LEU A 152 21.43 -0.22 3.76
C LEU A 152 22.37 0.39 4.81
N LYS A 153 21.84 1.13 5.79
CA LYS A 153 22.62 1.64 6.93
C LYS A 153 23.22 0.48 7.73
N GLY A 154 22.42 -0.53 8.05
CA GLY A 154 22.91 -1.71 8.77
C GLY A 154 23.99 -2.48 7.99
N GLU A 155 23.88 -2.62 6.67
CA GLU A 155 24.91 -3.26 5.84
C GLU A 155 26.21 -2.45 5.78
N LYS A 156 26.13 -1.10 5.79
CA LYS A 156 27.32 -0.22 5.93
C LYS A 156 27.99 -0.40 7.28
N GLU A 157 27.22 -0.42 8.38
CA GLU A 157 27.74 -0.62 9.74
C GLU A 157 28.46 -1.98 9.89
N LEU A 158 27.98 -3.00 9.18
CA LEU A 158 28.63 -4.33 9.10
C LEU A 158 29.83 -4.38 8.17
N GLY A 159 30.17 -3.29 7.46
CA GLY A 159 31.28 -3.24 6.50
C GLY A 159 31.02 -4.03 5.22
N ARG A 160 29.78 -4.38 4.91
CA ARG A 160 29.39 -5.13 3.71
C ARG A 160 29.05 -4.23 2.52
N LEU A 161 28.89 -2.94 2.76
CA LEU A 161 28.78 -1.88 1.75
C LEU A 161 29.87 -0.84 1.96
N PRO A 162 30.38 -0.22 0.88
CA PRO A 162 31.26 0.94 1.00
C PRO A 162 30.50 2.15 1.53
N ASP A 163 31.19 3.27 1.71
CA ASP A 163 30.54 4.51 2.08
C ASP A 163 29.75 5.07 0.89
N ILE A 164 28.46 4.77 0.88
CA ILE A 164 27.48 5.20 -0.13
C ILE A 164 26.52 6.23 0.47
N ASP A 165 25.91 7.02 -0.41
CA ASP A 165 24.73 7.81 -0.08
C ASP A 165 23.53 6.87 -0.02
N VAL A 166 23.07 6.58 1.21
CA VAL A 166 21.97 5.64 1.48
C VAL A 166 20.65 6.18 0.94
N GLU A 167 20.42 7.48 1.03
CA GLU A 167 19.19 8.12 0.55
C GLU A 167 19.10 7.99 -0.98
N ALA A 168 20.17 8.37 -1.68
CA ALA A 168 20.25 8.24 -3.13
C ALA A 168 20.10 6.78 -3.60
N ALA A 169 20.74 5.82 -2.93
CA ALA A 169 20.64 4.40 -3.29
C ALA A 169 19.20 3.88 -3.08
N THR A 170 18.54 4.32 -2.01
CA THR A 170 17.14 4.01 -1.72
C THR A 170 16.21 4.58 -2.79
N ASP A 171 16.38 5.86 -3.14
CA ASP A 171 15.58 6.53 -4.17
C ASP A 171 15.73 5.87 -5.53
N LEU A 172 16.95 5.46 -5.89
CA LEU A 172 17.21 4.75 -7.16
C LEU A 172 16.47 3.42 -7.22
N LEU A 173 16.55 2.59 -6.19
CA LEU A 173 15.93 1.25 -6.23
C LEU A 173 14.40 1.34 -6.15
N ILE A 174 13.86 2.09 -5.17
CA ILE A 174 12.41 2.23 -5.00
C ILE A 174 11.80 3.01 -6.17
N GLY A 175 12.47 4.09 -6.62
CA GLY A 175 12.03 4.86 -7.78
C GLY A 175 12.01 4.02 -9.06
N ALA A 176 13.03 3.20 -9.31
CA ALA A 176 13.06 2.30 -10.45
C ALA A 176 11.91 1.27 -10.40
N THR A 177 11.65 0.64 -9.26
CA THR A 177 10.56 -0.33 -9.10
C THR A 177 9.19 0.32 -9.31
N ASN A 178 8.96 1.49 -8.73
CA ASN A 178 7.71 2.24 -8.88
C ASN A 178 7.48 2.67 -10.35
N LEU A 179 8.53 3.16 -11.03
CA LEU A 179 8.45 3.52 -12.45
C LEU A 179 8.17 2.30 -13.34
N LEU A 180 8.76 1.15 -13.03
CA LEU A 180 8.47 -0.09 -13.73
C LEU A 180 6.97 -0.42 -13.63
N VAL A 181 6.37 -0.42 -12.45
CA VAL A 181 4.94 -0.70 -12.25
C VAL A 181 4.07 0.31 -13.00
N LEU A 182 4.36 1.61 -12.86
CA LEU A 182 3.60 2.66 -13.53
C LEU A 182 3.65 2.51 -15.05
N SER A 183 4.84 2.31 -15.61
CA SER A 183 5.04 2.15 -17.06
C SER A 183 4.31 0.92 -17.61
N HIS A 184 4.26 -0.16 -16.82
CA HIS A 184 3.56 -1.38 -17.15
C HIS A 184 2.05 -1.21 -17.15
N THR A 185 1.51 -0.62 -16.09
CA THR A 185 0.09 -0.33 -16.00
C THR A 185 -0.39 0.50 -17.19
N MET A 186 0.43 1.47 -17.63
CA MET A 186 0.12 2.31 -18.81
C MET A 186 0.24 1.56 -20.15
N ARG A 187 1.05 0.51 -20.23
CA ARG A 187 1.30 -0.26 -21.47
C ARG A 187 0.54 -1.58 -21.53
N GLY A 188 -0.12 -2.00 -20.45
CA GLY A 188 -0.85 -3.27 -20.38
C GLY A 188 0.07 -4.51 -20.37
N ILE A 189 1.31 -4.36 -19.88
CA ILE A 189 2.28 -5.47 -19.81
C ILE A 189 2.03 -6.30 -18.52
N SER A 190 2.46 -7.58 -18.47
CA SER A 190 2.25 -8.46 -17.33
C SER A 190 3.14 -8.12 -16.13
N PRO A 191 2.67 -8.25 -14.86
CA PRO A 191 3.51 -8.12 -13.66
C PRO A 191 4.70 -9.09 -13.63
N ASP A 192 4.56 -10.29 -14.21
CA ASP A 192 5.64 -11.29 -14.23
C ASP A 192 6.86 -10.84 -15.07
N ASP A 193 6.60 -10.11 -16.17
CA ASP A 193 7.67 -9.54 -16.99
C ASP A 193 8.44 -8.43 -16.27
N LEU A 194 7.83 -7.79 -15.26
CA LEU A 194 8.46 -6.78 -14.41
C LEU A 194 9.45 -7.40 -13.43
N ALA A 195 9.00 -8.45 -12.72
CA ALA A 195 9.83 -9.15 -11.76
C ALA A 195 11.11 -9.69 -12.42
N ALA A 196 11.03 -10.14 -13.67
CA ALA A 196 12.18 -10.61 -14.45
C ALA A 196 13.24 -9.52 -14.71
N ARG A 197 12.89 -8.23 -14.64
CA ARG A 197 13.83 -7.11 -14.83
C ARG A 197 14.56 -6.69 -13.56
N LEU A 198 14.07 -7.05 -12.39
CA LEU A 198 14.63 -6.58 -11.12
C LEU A 198 16.09 -6.98 -10.90
N PRO A 199 16.54 -8.22 -11.22
CA PRO A 199 17.94 -8.58 -11.07
C PRO A 199 18.89 -7.68 -11.86
N ALA A 200 18.51 -7.27 -13.07
CA ALA A 200 19.32 -6.36 -13.88
C ALA A 200 19.35 -4.93 -13.29
N VAL A 201 18.27 -4.47 -12.68
CA VAL A 201 18.23 -3.18 -11.97
C VAL A 201 19.15 -3.21 -10.75
N VAL A 202 19.08 -4.28 -9.96
CA VAL A 202 19.93 -4.46 -8.77
C VAL A 202 21.40 -4.60 -9.16
N ASP A 203 21.72 -5.40 -10.17
CA ASP A 203 23.09 -5.56 -10.67
C ASP A 203 23.67 -4.22 -11.14
N THR A 204 22.88 -3.41 -11.87
CA THR A 204 23.30 -2.08 -12.30
C THR A 204 23.51 -1.14 -11.11
N LEU A 205 22.65 -1.19 -10.09
CA LEU A 205 22.81 -0.41 -8.87
C LEU A 205 24.11 -0.80 -8.11
N MET A 206 24.37 -2.11 -7.98
CA MET A 206 25.53 -2.65 -7.26
C MET A 206 26.86 -2.33 -7.94
N ARG A 207 26.92 -2.38 -9.28
CA ARG A 207 28.15 -2.14 -10.06
C ARG A 207 28.33 -0.69 -10.49
N GLY A 208 27.25 0.08 -10.50
CA GLY A 208 27.22 1.40 -11.13
C GLY A 208 27.19 1.32 -12.65
N ILE A 209 27.13 2.48 -13.30
CA ILE A 209 27.12 2.63 -14.78
C ILE A 209 28.45 3.09 -15.34
N ALA A 210 29.40 3.46 -14.49
CA ALA A 210 30.73 3.87 -14.90
C ALA A 210 31.65 2.65 -15.11
N ALA A 211 32.49 2.67 -16.10
CA ALA A 211 33.54 1.69 -16.25
C ALA A 211 34.48 1.75 -15.02
N PRO A 212 34.97 0.60 -14.51
CA PRO A 212 36.01 0.60 -13.47
C PRO A 212 37.20 1.39 -13.93
N PRO A 213 37.91 2.13 -13.04
CA PRO A 213 39.13 2.84 -13.39
C PRO A 213 40.11 1.85 -14.02
N GLN A 214 40.64 2.18 -15.20
CA GLN A 214 41.72 1.39 -15.84
C GLN A 214 42.95 1.50 -14.96
N GLN A 215 43.49 0.35 -14.49
CA GLN A 215 44.72 0.26 -13.71
C GLN A 215 45.93 0.52 -14.57
#